data_5bef67701511c7e3fdb2f39194b418b4
#
_entry.id   5bef67701511c7e3fdb2f39194b418b4
#
_cell.length_a   1.000
_cell.length_b   1.000
_cell.length_c   1.000
_cell.angle_alpha   90.00
_cell.angle_beta   90.00
_cell.angle_gamma   90.00
#
_symmetry.space_group_name_H-M   'P 1'
#
loop_
_entity.id
_entity.type
_entity.pdbx_description
1 polymer ?
#
loop_
_entity_poly.entity_id
_entity_poly.type
_entity_poly.pdbx_seq_one_letter_code
_entity_poly.pdbx_strand_id
1 'polypeptide(L)'
;MKKPFIFISLLLMVSIIKAQTVEGDWSGNLDIQGQKVPLVFHFSGSDDALTGTMDSPSQGATDIPVDEVAYDEGELSLSVMGGQIKYVAQVKDEAMEGTFYQGGMELPLMLSKGEMEKPGNTELPSSEEELDALAAKETGDYKYSVADYFAKPASSSFKLSPNGTYMSYREKDENLKNHVYVKNIETNEVKRVITEGEELVRGYGWANDSRLIYVMDKGGNEDYHLFAVDVDGSNQKELTPYEGVKVNILASLKEDKDHMIISMNKNNPQVFDPYKINIVSGEIEQLYENTDIANPIMGYEFDKDGNLRGFARLKDGINSEFYYAVEEGDYKLMKTTKWDDTFSIISFNYATEDPHDAYVVSNLDSDKTEIYLYDLAKDKVIKKLFSNDDYDVSGASLSRKRNWELDYFSYEGEKYNIVPVSNYYKKLHKRLQKEFPKYDFYLSDKTDDESQYLLYVTSDKLYGRYYSYDVASDEIKLLFDLMPQLKEEDMAEMRPISFMSRDGVKIHGYITLPEEA
;
A
#
# COMPACT_ATOMS: atom_id res chain seq x y z
N MET A 1 54.61 -86.14 3.65
CA MET A 1 53.43 -85.45 3.18
C MET A 1 52.79 -84.75 4.41
N LYS A 2 53.00 -83.45 4.57
CA LYS A 2 52.44 -82.63 5.63
C LYS A 2 51.27 -81.84 5.07
N LYS A 3 50.08 -82.02 5.61
CA LYS A 3 48.87 -81.25 5.27
C LYS A 3 48.90 -79.90 6.05
N PRO A 4 48.60 -78.79 5.44
CA PRO A 4 48.43 -77.54 6.19
C PRO A 4 47.02 -77.45 6.75
N PHE A 5 46.96 -77.04 8.02
CA PHE A 5 45.73 -76.66 8.75
C PHE A 5 45.41 -75.21 8.36
N ILE A 6 44.22 -74.96 7.75
CA ILE A 6 43.72 -73.62 7.49
C ILE A 6 42.89 -73.16 8.72
N PHE A 7 43.36 -72.12 9.39
CA PHE A 7 42.63 -71.45 10.46
C PHE A 7 41.73 -70.38 9.83
N ILE A 8 40.40 -70.61 9.86
CA ILE A 8 39.43 -69.60 9.42
C ILE A 8 39.16 -68.72 10.67
N SER A 9 39.68 -67.49 10.65
CA SER A 9 39.35 -66.44 11.62
C SER A 9 38.03 -65.79 11.23
N LEU A 10 36.99 -66.06 12.00
CA LEU A 10 35.68 -65.41 11.86
C LEU A 10 35.76 -63.98 12.46
N LEU A 11 35.89 -62.94 11.60
CA LEU A 11 35.85 -61.55 12.03
C LEU A 11 34.40 -61.16 12.30
N LEU A 12 33.98 -61.09 13.55
CA LEU A 12 32.72 -60.45 13.92
C LEU A 12 32.83 -58.95 13.65
N MET A 13 32.21 -58.47 12.58
CA MET A 13 31.90 -57.02 12.44
C MET A 13 30.78 -56.67 13.41
N VAL A 14 31.14 -56.08 14.52
CA VAL A 14 30.18 -55.37 15.39
C VAL A 14 29.86 -54.05 14.68
N SER A 15 28.72 -54.00 14.00
CA SER A 15 28.15 -52.74 13.56
C SER A 15 27.72 -51.97 14.79
N ILE A 16 28.45 -50.92 15.12
CA ILE A 16 28.00 -49.95 16.13
C ILE A 16 26.85 -49.19 15.45
N ILE A 17 25.61 -49.58 15.76
CA ILE A 17 24.44 -48.78 15.46
C ILE A 17 24.56 -47.54 16.36
N LYS A 18 24.97 -46.41 15.84
CA LYS A 18 24.81 -45.13 16.52
C LYS A 18 23.31 -44.92 16.73
N ALA A 19 22.86 -44.88 17.97
CA ALA A 19 21.52 -44.42 18.26
C ALA A 19 21.37 -43.01 17.68
N GLN A 20 20.42 -42.84 16.80
CA GLN A 20 20.11 -41.59 16.18
C GLN A 20 19.37 -40.73 17.23
N THR A 21 19.93 -39.62 17.65
CA THR A 21 19.30 -38.72 18.63
C THR A 21 18.73 -37.50 17.94
N VAL A 22 17.49 -37.16 18.31
CA VAL A 22 16.78 -35.95 17.86
C VAL A 22 17.26 -34.71 18.61
N GLU A 23 17.89 -34.86 19.75
CA GLU A 23 18.38 -33.74 20.56
C GLU A 23 19.31 -32.80 19.78
N GLY A 24 19.10 -31.50 19.97
CA GLY A 24 19.84 -30.39 19.34
C GLY A 24 18.96 -29.50 18.47
N ASP A 25 19.64 -28.64 17.72
CA ASP A 25 19.00 -27.66 16.84
C ASP A 25 18.80 -28.22 15.43
N TRP A 26 17.65 -27.93 14.86
CA TRP A 26 17.26 -28.35 13.52
C TRP A 26 16.66 -27.21 12.76
N SER A 27 17.17 -26.90 11.58
CA SER A 27 16.78 -25.75 10.81
C SER A 27 16.44 -26.07 9.36
N GLY A 28 15.48 -25.33 8.79
CA GLY A 28 15.10 -25.46 7.39
C GLY A 28 14.22 -24.32 6.91
N ASN A 29 13.89 -24.35 5.62
CA ASN A 29 13.03 -23.33 5.00
C ASN A 29 11.73 -23.98 4.55
N LEU A 30 10.62 -23.47 5.07
CA LEU A 30 9.29 -23.79 4.58
C LEU A 30 9.02 -22.95 3.32
N ASP A 31 8.65 -23.58 2.23
CA ASP A 31 8.29 -22.87 0.99
C ASP A 31 6.78 -22.62 0.95
N ILE A 32 6.39 -21.36 1.06
CA ILE A 32 5.01 -20.93 0.95
C ILE A 32 4.87 -20.12 -0.34
N GLN A 33 4.42 -20.76 -1.41
CA GLN A 33 4.19 -20.12 -2.72
C GLN A 33 5.44 -19.40 -3.28
N GLY A 34 6.62 -20.02 -3.11
CA GLY A 34 7.89 -19.46 -3.56
C GLY A 34 8.60 -18.56 -2.55
N GLN A 35 7.94 -18.19 -1.46
CA GLN A 35 8.55 -17.47 -0.35
C GLN A 35 9.10 -18.45 0.68
N LYS A 36 10.40 -18.37 0.96
CA LYS A 36 11.06 -19.20 1.97
C LYS A 36 10.90 -18.59 3.35
N VAL A 37 10.24 -19.32 4.23
CA VAL A 37 10.07 -18.98 5.65
C VAL A 37 11.02 -19.86 6.48
N PRO A 38 12.06 -19.30 7.08
CA PRO A 38 12.98 -20.04 7.91
C PRO A 38 12.31 -20.49 9.22
N LEU A 39 12.53 -21.76 9.58
CA LEU A 39 12.10 -22.34 10.85
C LEU A 39 13.28 -23.01 11.53
N VAL A 40 13.35 -22.86 12.84
CA VAL A 40 14.34 -23.55 13.69
C VAL A 40 13.60 -24.27 14.81
N PHE A 41 13.95 -25.52 15.06
CA PHE A 41 13.44 -26.30 16.17
C PHE A 41 14.60 -26.65 17.10
N HIS A 42 14.41 -26.42 18.39
CA HIS A 42 15.37 -26.73 19.45
C HIS A 42 14.80 -27.89 20.27
N PHE A 43 15.42 -29.06 20.19
CA PHE A 43 14.98 -30.21 20.94
C PHE A 43 15.95 -30.52 22.07
N SER A 44 15.41 -30.83 23.24
CA SER A 44 16.18 -31.23 24.44
C SER A 44 15.52 -32.41 25.13
N GLY A 45 16.35 -33.25 25.78
CA GLY A 45 15.91 -34.44 26.47
C GLY A 45 16.27 -35.74 25.74
N SER A 46 15.84 -36.88 26.29
CA SER A 46 16.00 -38.18 25.64
C SER A 46 14.81 -38.49 24.75
N ASP A 47 14.97 -39.43 23.81
CA ASP A 47 13.93 -39.79 22.82
C ASP A 47 12.58 -40.19 23.48
N ASP A 48 12.59 -40.74 24.68
CA ASP A 48 11.39 -41.06 25.47
C ASP A 48 10.79 -39.87 26.24
N ALA A 49 11.47 -38.70 26.28
CA ALA A 49 11.06 -37.51 27.03
C ALA A 49 11.60 -36.24 26.39
N LEU A 50 11.32 -36.08 25.06
CA LEU A 50 11.69 -34.89 24.30
C LEU A 50 10.79 -33.71 24.66
N THR A 51 11.43 -32.54 24.73
CA THR A 51 10.76 -31.23 24.77
C THR A 51 11.41 -30.33 23.72
N GLY A 52 10.74 -29.25 23.34
CA GLY A 52 11.34 -28.34 22.38
C GLY A 52 10.65 -27.00 22.27
N THR A 53 11.31 -26.11 21.54
CA THR A 53 10.76 -24.83 21.09
C THR A 53 10.94 -24.68 19.58
N MET A 54 10.18 -23.79 19.00
CA MET A 54 10.26 -23.43 17.58
C MET A 54 10.47 -21.93 17.43
N ASP A 55 11.38 -21.55 16.55
CA ASP A 55 11.60 -20.17 16.12
C ASP A 55 11.12 -19.96 14.68
N SER A 56 10.58 -18.78 14.42
CA SER A 56 10.31 -18.28 13.08
C SER A 56 11.00 -16.92 12.90
N PRO A 57 12.29 -16.90 12.56
CA PRO A 57 13.12 -15.69 12.54
C PRO A 57 12.57 -14.58 11.62
N SER A 58 12.01 -14.94 10.48
CA SER A 58 11.41 -13.96 9.54
C SER A 58 10.13 -13.28 10.09
N GLN A 59 9.53 -13.85 11.13
CA GLN A 59 8.34 -13.32 11.80
C GLN A 59 8.69 -12.69 13.16
N GLY A 60 9.97 -12.66 13.53
CA GLY A 60 10.43 -12.14 14.82
C GLY A 60 9.95 -12.97 16.02
N ALA A 61 9.54 -14.22 15.81
CA ALA A 61 9.01 -15.09 16.85
C ALA A 61 10.10 -16.10 17.29
N THR A 62 10.38 -16.15 18.59
CA THR A 62 11.37 -17.04 19.20
C THR A 62 10.78 -17.78 20.39
N ASP A 63 11.36 -18.93 20.73
CA ASP A 63 11.02 -19.75 21.89
C ASP A 63 9.53 -20.16 21.96
N ILE A 64 8.86 -20.34 20.81
CA ILE A 64 7.48 -20.81 20.77
C ILE A 64 7.45 -22.24 21.31
N PRO A 65 6.73 -22.53 22.40
CA PRO A 65 6.72 -23.88 22.99
C PRO A 65 6.14 -24.92 22.02
N VAL A 66 6.82 -26.07 21.90
CA VAL A 66 6.24 -27.27 21.29
C VAL A 66 5.34 -27.91 22.34
N ASP A 67 4.04 -28.07 22.02
CA ASP A 67 3.04 -28.58 22.96
C ASP A 67 3.24 -30.08 23.23
N GLU A 68 3.49 -30.84 22.16
CA GLU A 68 3.75 -32.27 22.19
C GLU A 68 4.83 -32.62 21.17
N VAL A 69 5.76 -33.48 21.55
CA VAL A 69 6.73 -34.06 20.64
C VAL A 69 6.93 -35.54 20.97
N ALA A 70 6.92 -36.37 19.97
CA ALA A 70 7.15 -37.81 20.07
C ALA A 70 8.13 -38.27 18.98
N TYR A 71 9.03 -39.14 19.35
CA TYR A 71 9.97 -39.78 18.42
C TYR A 71 9.94 -41.29 18.67
N ASP A 72 9.57 -42.04 17.64
CA ASP A 72 9.49 -43.52 17.71
C ASP A 72 9.91 -44.12 16.34
N GLU A 73 10.76 -45.15 16.41
CA GLU A 73 11.21 -45.94 15.23
C GLU A 73 11.71 -45.07 14.03
N GLY A 74 12.27 -43.89 14.30
CA GLY A 74 12.78 -42.97 13.25
C GLY A 74 11.76 -41.95 12.75
N GLU A 75 10.55 -41.96 13.25
CA GLU A 75 9.52 -40.97 12.94
C GLU A 75 9.41 -39.94 14.09
N LEU A 76 9.53 -38.66 13.74
CA LEU A 76 9.25 -37.53 14.63
C LEU A 76 7.85 -36.97 14.32
N SER A 77 7.06 -36.75 15.35
CA SER A 77 5.82 -35.99 15.26
C SER A 77 5.78 -34.91 16.35
N LEU A 78 5.36 -33.70 16.00
CA LEU A 78 5.19 -32.62 16.97
C LEU A 78 3.97 -31.75 16.67
N SER A 79 3.49 -31.04 17.70
CA SER A 79 2.46 -30.02 17.59
C SER A 79 2.84 -28.74 18.31
N VAL A 80 2.39 -27.59 17.79
CA VAL A 80 2.67 -26.25 18.31
C VAL A 80 1.37 -25.44 18.30
N MET A 81 1.24 -24.47 19.21
CA MET A 81 0.08 -23.56 19.31
C MET A 81 -1.26 -24.28 19.47
N GLY A 82 -1.33 -25.26 20.39
CA GLY A 82 -2.56 -26.02 20.63
C GLY A 82 -2.98 -26.92 19.46
N GLY A 83 -1.99 -27.39 18.68
CA GLY A 83 -2.22 -28.27 17.53
C GLY A 83 -2.59 -27.55 16.24
N GLN A 84 -2.51 -26.22 16.17
CA GLN A 84 -2.71 -25.44 14.94
C GLN A 84 -1.58 -25.67 13.93
N ILE A 85 -0.40 -26.01 14.41
CA ILE A 85 0.76 -26.41 13.62
C ILE A 85 1.10 -27.84 13.98
N LYS A 86 1.41 -28.66 12.97
CA LYS A 86 1.95 -30.02 13.15
C LYS A 86 3.09 -30.25 12.18
N TYR A 87 4.07 -31.02 12.59
CA TYR A 87 5.12 -31.51 11.72
C TYR A 87 5.34 -32.99 11.94
N VAL A 88 5.36 -33.76 10.86
CA VAL A 88 5.62 -35.21 10.89
C VAL A 88 6.74 -35.51 9.91
N ALA A 89 7.80 -36.12 10.37
CA ALA A 89 9.00 -36.35 9.57
C ALA A 89 9.70 -37.66 9.86
N GLN A 90 10.39 -38.20 8.85
CA GLN A 90 11.36 -39.28 8.99
C GLN A 90 12.74 -38.68 9.29
N VAL A 91 13.34 -39.12 10.37
CA VAL A 91 14.69 -38.70 10.77
C VAL A 91 15.70 -39.68 10.18
N LYS A 92 16.65 -39.16 9.41
CA LYS A 92 17.74 -39.95 8.78
C LYS A 92 19.05 -39.17 8.90
N ASP A 93 19.98 -39.74 9.64
CA ASP A 93 21.27 -39.12 9.92
C ASP A 93 21.13 -37.70 10.50
N GLU A 94 21.50 -36.68 9.73
CA GLU A 94 21.42 -35.26 10.12
C GLU A 94 20.33 -34.50 9.36
N ALA A 95 19.30 -35.20 8.86
CA ALA A 95 18.16 -34.62 8.17
C ALA A 95 16.82 -35.15 8.70
N MET A 96 15.79 -34.29 8.70
CA MET A 96 14.39 -34.65 8.89
C MET A 96 13.63 -34.28 7.63
N GLU A 97 13.06 -35.25 6.95
CA GLU A 97 12.23 -35.07 5.76
C GLU A 97 10.76 -35.30 6.12
N GLY A 98 9.93 -34.28 6.01
CA GLY A 98 8.56 -34.39 6.47
C GLY A 98 7.58 -33.41 5.87
N THR A 99 6.38 -33.39 6.47
CA THR A 99 5.28 -32.50 6.08
C THR A 99 4.90 -31.62 7.25
N PHE A 100 4.85 -30.34 6.97
CA PHE A 100 4.40 -29.29 7.89
C PHE A 100 2.92 -28.95 7.58
N TYR A 101 2.10 -28.94 8.61
CA TYR A 101 0.67 -28.69 8.52
C TYR A 101 0.32 -27.41 9.25
N GLN A 102 -0.28 -26.44 8.55
CA GLN A 102 -0.77 -25.20 9.15
C GLN A 102 -1.94 -24.64 8.33
N GLY A 103 -3.02 -24.25 9.01
CA GLY A 103 -4.17 -23.59 8.35
C GLY A 103 -4.83 -24.42 7.24
N GLY A 104 -4.78 -25.75 7.33
CA GLY A 104 -5.30 -26.66 6.30
C GLY A 104 -4.35 -26.91 5.12
N MET A 105 -3.16 -26.29 5.12
CA MET A 105 -2.12 -26.54 4.12
C MET A 105 -1.19 -27.68 4.57
N GLU A 106 -0.72 -28.46 3.59
CA GLU A 106 0.29 -29.50 3.74
C GLU A 106 1.53 -29.08 2.92
N LEU A 107 2.60 -28.75 3.60
CA LEU A 107 3.81 -28.19 2.98
C LEU A 107 5.01 -29.11 3.25
N PRO A 108 5.80 -29.48 2.24
CA PRO A 108 7.02 -30.24 2.46
C PRO A 108 8.02 -29.37 3.24
N LEU A 109 8.62 -29.94 4.29
CA LEU A 109 9.66 -29.29 5.07
C LEU A 109 10.80 -30.28 5.32
N MET A 110 12.00 -29.87 4.92
CA MET A 110 13.24 -30.57 5.23
C MET A 110 14.01 -29.74 6.26
N LEU A 111 14.37 -30.37 7.37
CA LEU A 111 15.25 -29.79 8.38
C LEU A 111 16.60 -30.48 8.37
N SER A 112 17.67 -29.72 8.55
CA SER A 112 19.02 -30.22 8.73
C SER A 112 19.49 -29.95 10.17
N LYS A 113 20.29 -30.84 10.71
CA LYS A 113 20.82 -30.67 12.06
C LYS A 113 21.86 -29.56 12.10
N GLY A 114 21.70 -28.63 13.04
CA GLY A 114 22.55 -27.46 13.25
C GLY A 114 21.78 -26.16 13.17
N GLU A 115 22.42 -25.09 13.62
CA GLU A 115 21.90 -23.74 13.45
C GLU A 115 21.82 -23.40 11.95
N MET A 116 20.77 -22.70 11.59
CA MET A 116 20.64 -22.17 10.25
C MET A 116 21.78 -21.19 10.01
N GLU A 117 22.55 -21.40 8.92
CA GLU A 117 23.40 -20.33 8.42
C GLU A 117 22.48 -19.12 8.22
N LYS A 118 22.65 -18.09 9.02
CA LYS A 118 21.93 -16.84 8.83
C LYS A 118 22.21 -16.42 7.39
N PRO A 119 21.18 -16.24 6.53
CA PRO A 119 21.38 -15.58 5.26
C PRO A 119 21.66 -14.12 5.59
N GLY A 120 22.85 -13.85 6.05
CA GLY A 120 23.32 -12.53 6.41
C GLY A 120 24.39 -12.14 5.43
N ASN A 121 24.24 -10.97 4.86
CA ASN A 121 25.40 -10.27 4.35
C ASN A 121 26.36 -10.16 5.55
N THR A 122 27.39 -11.01 5.57
CA THR A 122 28.40 -11.06 6.64
C THR A 122 29.18 -9.73 6.77
N GLU A 123 28.88 -8.77 5.90
CA GLU A 123 29.44 -7.41 5.91
C GLU A 123 28.54 -6.39 6.64
N LEU A 124 27.29 -6.77 7.00
CA LEU A 124 26.43 -5.88 7.76
C LEU A 124 26.62 -6.10 9.27
N PRO A 125 26.71 -5.00 10.05
CA PRO A 125 26.82 -5.10 11.48
C PRO A 125 25.59 -5.79 12.09
N SER A 126 25.84 -6.75 12.97
CA SER A 126 24.81 -7.58 13.60
C SER A 126 24.60 -7.26 15.09
N SER A 127 25.39 -6.33 15.63
CA SER A 127 25.32 -5.91 17.02
C SER A 127 25.51 -4.41 17.18
N GLU A 128 25.06 -3.84 18.30
CA GLU A 128 25.27 -2.43 18.66
C GLU A 128 26.77 -2.09 18.75
N GLU A 129 27.59 -3.03 19.27
CA GLU A 129 29.05 -2.88 19.37
C GLU A 129 29.73 -2.80 18.00
N GLU A 130 29.27 -3.57 17.01
CA GLU A 130 29.75 -3.50 15.63
C GLU A 130 29.30 -2.21 14.92
N LEU A 131 28.08 -1.73 15.20
CA LEU A 131 27.60 -0.43 14.72
C LEU A 131 28.42 0.72 15.28
N ASP A 132 28.70 0.72 16.59
CA ASP A 132 29.56 1.72 17.24
C ASP A 132 30.99 1.67 16.71
N ALA A 133 31.53 0.48 16.44
CA ALA A 133 32.85 0.30 15.85
C ALA A 133 32.91 0.81 14.40
N LEU A 134 31.82 0.71 13.65
CA LEU A 134 31.70 1.31 12.32
C LEU A 134 31.59 2.84 12.42
N ALA A 135 30.72 3.36 13.28
CA ALA A 135 30.56 4.79 13.52
C ALA A 135 31.88 5.44 13.96
N ALA A 136 32.70 4.75 14.78
CA ALA A 136 34.02 5.22 15.20
C ALA A 136 35.07 5.27 14.06
N LYS A 137 34.84 4.56 12.95
CA LYS A 137 35.69 4.61 11.75
C LYS A 137 35.29 5.74 10.79
N GLU A 138 34.08 6.27 10.94
CA GLU A 138 33.60 7.36 10.11
C GLU A 138 34.34 8.66 10.50
N THR A 139 35.22 9.10 9.62
CA THR A 139 36.00 10.34 9.80
C THR A 139 35.60 11.42 8.81
N GLY A 140 34.48 11.23 8.09
CA GLY A 140 34.07 12.10 6.99
C GLY A 140 33.39 13.39 7.46
N ASP A 141 33.81 14.51 6.92
CA ASP A 141 33.07 15.77 6.94
C ASP A 141 31.91 15.65 5.92
N TYR A 142 30.81 15.02 6.34
CA TYR A 142 29.61 14.95 5.49
C TYR A 142 28.99 16.33 5.33
N LYS A 143 28.72 16.74 4.09
CA LYS A 143 28.08 18.01 3.77
C LYS A 143 26.66 18.10 4.38
N TYR A 144 25.99 16.96 4.47
CA TYR A 144 24.65 16.80 5.05
C TYR A 144 24.68 15.75 6.14
N SER A 145 24.01 16.05 7.25
CA SER A 145 23.78 15.09 8.30
C SER A 145 22.64 14.13 7.95
N VAL A 146 22.53 13.01 8.63
CA VAL A 146 21.34 12.14 8.54
C VAL A 146 20.05 12.91 8.82
N ALA A 147 20.10 13.85 9.79
CA ALA A 147 18.95 14.70 10.12
C ALA A 147 18.50 15.59 8.94
N ASP A 148 19.43 16.06 8.09
CA ASP A 148 19.09 16.87 6.92
C ASP A 148 18.31 16.07 5.88
N TYR A 149 18.68 14.79 5.66
CA TYR A 149 17.98 13.89 4.74
C TYR A 149 16.61 13.46 5.24
N PHE A 150 16.46 13.26 6.56
CA PHE A 150 15.21 12.82 7.20
C PHE A 150 14.37 13.99 7.74
N ALA A 151 14.80 15.22 7.53
CA ALA A 151 13.99 16.38 7.88
C ALA A 151 12.66 16.33 7.13
N LYS A 152 11.57 16.61 7.85
CA LYS A 152 10.25 16.71 7.23
C LYS A 152 10.04 18.13 6.72
N PRO A 153 9.43 18.33 5.54
CA PRO A 153 9.11 19.66 5.03
C PRO A 153 8.38 20.53 6.07
N ALA A 154 8.70 21.82 6.10
CA ALA A 154 8.02 22.77 6.98
C ALA A 154 6.55 22.93 6.60
N SER A 155 6.25 22.92 5.29
CA SER A 155 4.90 22.99 4.76
C SER A 155 4.61 21.81 3.82
N SER A 156 3.35 21.40 3.73
CA SER A 156 2.91 20.24 2.94
C SER A 156 1.43 20.31 2.61
N SER A 157 0.94 19.33 1.84
CA SER A 157 -0.49 19.10 1.58
C SER A 157 -1.20 20.31 0.96
N PHE A 158 -0.55 20.96 0.02
CA PHE A 158 -1.12 22.10 -0.70
C PHE A 158 -2.35 21.70 -1.52
N LYS A 159 -3.41 22.52 -1.46
CA LYS A 159 -4.66 22.33 -2.19
C LYS A 159 -5.25 23.66 -2.62
N LEU A 160 -5.91 23.68 -3.80
CA LEU A 160 -6.71 24.84 -4.26
C LEU A 160 -8.15 24.70 -3.79
N SER A 161 -8.80 25.83 -3.46
CA SER A 161 -10.27 25.83 -3.37
C SER A 161 -10.87 25.54 -4.75
N PRO A 162 -12.06 24.93 -4.84
CA PRO A 162 -12.67 24.60 -6.14
C PRO A 162 -12.78 25.78 -7.11
N ASN A 163 -13.03 26.99 -6.61
CA ASN A 163 -13.14 28.22 -7.40
C ASN A 163 -11.79 28.99 -7.58
N GLY A 164 -10.68 28.51 -7.03
CA GLY A 164 -9.36 29.14 -7.14
C GLY A 164 -9.16 30.42 -6.32
N THR A 165 -10.10 30.79 -5.45
CA THR A 165 -9.94 31.98 -4.59
C THR A 165 -8.89 31.77 -3.49
N TYR A 166 -8.78 30.55 -3.00
CA TYR A 166 -7.91 30.20 -1.89
C TYR A 166 -6.99 29.04 -2.21
N MET A 167 -5.83 29.04 -1.54
CA MET A 167 -4.94 27.89 -1.40
C MET A 167 -4.84 27.52 0.06
N SER A 168 -4.96 26.25 0.38
CA SER A 168 -4.71 25.72 1.72
C SER A 168 -3.45 24.88 1.77
N TYR A 169 -2.82 24.83 2.93
CA TYR A 169 -1.62 24.01 3.18
C TYR A 169 -1.45 23.73 4.66
N ARG A 170 -0.66 22.71 4.98
CA ARG A 170 -0.18 22.46 6.34
C ARG A 170 1.16 23.15 6.56
N GLU A 171 1.33 23.67 7.76
CA GLU A 171 2.62 24.21 8.21
C GLU A 171 2.86 23.82 9.66
N LYS A 172 4.09 23.42 9.97
CA LYS A 172 4.51 23.06 11.32
C LYS A 172 4.88 24.30 12.12
N ASP A 173 4.45 24.33 13.36
CA ASP A 173 4.95 25.29 14.35
C ASP A 173 6.27 24.80 15.00
N GLU A 174 6.79 25.56 15.94
CA GLU A 174 8.00 25.25 16.72
C GLU A 174 7.89 23.96 17.55
N ASN A 175 6.67 23.51 17.85
CA ASN A 175 6.36 22.27 18.57
C ASN A 175 6.06 21.09 17.62
N LEU A 176 6.35 21.25 16.33
CA LEU A 176 6.10 20.27 15.26
C LEU A 176 4.62 19.93 15.04
N LYS A 177 3.69 20.79 15.50
CA LYS A 177 2.25 20.66 15.25
C LYS A 177 1.90 21.12 13.84
N ASN A 178 1.14 20.31 13.11
CA ASN A 178 0.75 20.59 11.72
C ASN A 178 -0.59 21.33 11.67
N HIS A 179 -0.54 22.63 11.72
CA HIS A 179 -1.74 23.46 11.55
C HIS A 179 -2.13 23.58 10.07
N VAL A 180 -3.42 23.81 9.80
CA VAL A 180 -3.90 24.10 8.44
C VAL A 180 -4.12 25.60 8.29
N TYR A 181 -3.51 26.14 7.24
CA TYR A 181 -3.61 27.54 6.84
C TYR A 181 -4.38 27.67 5.53
N VAL A 182 -5.12 28.75 5.40
CA VAL A 182 -5.77 29.17 4.15
C VAL A 182 -5.18 30.51 3.76
N LYS A 183 -4.71 30.61 2.52
CA LYS A 183 -4.19 31.81 1.89
C LYS A 183 -5.16 32.27 0.80
N ASN A 184 -5.62 33.52 0.85
CA ASN A 184 -6.29 34.15 -0.28
C ASN A 184 -5.26 34.43 -1.37
N ILE A 185 -5.48 33.95 -2.58
CA ILE A 185 -4.48 34.02 -3.67
C ILE A 185 -4.30 35.46 -4.19
N GLU A 186 -5.37 36.25 -4.21
CA GLU A 186 -5.34 37.65 -4.69
C GLU A 186 -4.73 38.59 -3.65
N THR A 187 -5.24 38.56 -2.41
CA THR A 187 -4.83 39.51 -1.36
C THR A 187 -3.56 39.09 -0.63
N ASN A 188 -3.14 37.81 -0.77
CA ASN A 188 -2.07 37.17 0.00
C ASN A 188 -2.31 37.11 1.53
N GLU A 189 -3.52 37.38 1.99
CA GLU A 189 -3.88 37.19 3.40
C GLU A 189 -3.83 35.72 3.77
N VAL A 190 -3.16 35.41 4.89
CA VAL A 190 -3.00 34.04 5.41
C VAL A 190 -3.68 33.94 6.77
N LYS A 191 -4.48 32.88 6.96
CA LYS A 191 -5.15 32.60 8.21
C LYS A 191 -4.99 31.14 8.61
N ARG A 192 -4.67 30.87 9.86
CA ARG A 192 -4.73 29.54 10.44
C ARG A 192 -6.20 29.21 10.75
N VAL A 193 -6.73 28.16 10.10
CA VAL A 193 -8.14 27.77 10.19
C VAL A 193 -8.36 26.48 10.99
N ILE A 194 -7.35 25.58 11.00
CA ILE A 194 -7.38 24.38 11.84
C ILE A 194 -6.12 24.38 12.70
N THR A 195 -6.31 24.32 14.01
CA THR A 195 -5.22 24.22 14.98
C THR A 195 -5.09 22.78 15.45
N GLU A 196 -3.97 22.14 15.15
CA GLU A 196 -3.63 20.84 15.72
C GLU A 196 -3.22 21.04 17.19
N GLY A 197 -3.93 20.38 18.09
CA GLY A 197 -3.69 20.42 19.53
C GLY A 197 -2.96 19.18 20.04
N GLU A 198 -3.51 18.51 21.04
CA GLU A 198 -3.04 17.21 21.51
C GLU A 198 -3.37 16.11 20.48
N GLU A 199 -4.53 16.21 19.84
CA GLU A 199 -5.02 15.30 18.81
C GLU A 199 -4.49 15.67 17.44
N LEU A 200 -4.11 14.65 16.66
CA LEU A 200 -3.56 14.81 15.32
C LEU A 200 -4.66 15.07 14.28
N VAL A 201 -4.46 16.08 13.44
CA VAL A 201 -5.25 16.26 12.22
C VAL A 201 -4.78 15.25 11.17
N ARG A 202 -5.48 14.14 11.03
CA ARG A 202 -5.09 13.04 10.12
C ARG A 202 -5.08 13.46 8.66
N GLY A 203 -6.13 14.17 8.23
CA GLY A 203 -6.30 14.66 6.86
C GLY A 203 -7.23 15.85 6.81
N TYR A 204 -7.14 16.64 5.72
CA TYR A 204 -8.07 17.71 5.44
C TYR A 204 -8.32 17.85 3.93
N GLY A 205 -9.38 18.54 3.56
CA GLY A 205 -9.72 18.84 2.17
C GLY A 205 -10.78 19.94 2.05
N TRP A 206 -11.02 20.39 0.83
CA TRP A 206 -12.10 21.31 0.52
C TRP A 206 -13.40 20.56 0.36
N ALA A 207 -14.43 20.95 1.14
CA ALA A 207 -15.79 20.48 0.95
C ALA A 207 -16.49 21.26 -0.17
N ASN A 208 -16.27 22.59 -0.20
CA ASN A 208 -16.73 23.50 -1.24
C ASN A 208 -15.81 24.74 -1.32
N ASP A 209 -16.25 25.81 -1.98
CA ASP A 209 -15.43 27.02 -2.22
C ASP A 209 -15.03 27.78 -0.97
N SER A 210 -15.71 27.58 0.15
CA SER A 210 -15.54 28.36 1.39
C SER A 210 -15.44 27.53 2.67
N ARG A 211 -15.52 26.19 2.57
CA ARG A 211 -15.53 25.30 3.71
C ARG A 211 -14.55 24.16 3.56
N LEU A 212 -13.76 23.91 4.62
CA LEU A 212 -12.87 22.76 4.72
C LEU A 212 -13.50 21.69 5.61
N ILE A 213 -13.15 20.45 5.31
CA ILE A 213 -13.38 19.29 6.18
C ILE A 213 -12.04 18.75 6.65
N TYR A 214 -12.02 18.13 7.81
CA TYR A 214 -10.83 17.46 8.34
C TYR A 214 -11.21 16.29 9.25
N VAL A 215 -10.25 15.40 9.46
CA VAL A 215 -10.46 14.15 10.19
C VAL A 215 -9.49 14.09 11.36
N MET A 216 -10.02 13.83 12.55
CA MET A 216 -9.27 13.61 13.79
C MET A 216 -9.86 12.45 14.58
N ASP A 217 -9.02 11.85 15.41
CA ASP A 217 -9.44 10.92 16.48
C ASP A 217 -9.28 11.58 17.86
N LYS A 218 -9.59 10.85 18.92
CA LYS A 218 -9.42 11.30 20.30
C LYS A 218 -8.53 10.33 21.07
N GLY A 219 -7.40 10.83 21.59
CA GLY A 219 -6.48 10.03 22.40
C GLY A 219 -5.78 8.91 21.66
N GLY A 220 -5.68 8.98 20.31
CA GLY A 220 -5.04 7.96 19.51
C GLY A 220 -5.82 6.65 19.37
N ASN A 221 -7.16 6.69 19.60
CA ASN A 221 -8.03 5.50 19.51
C ASN A 221 -8.36 5.09 18.07
N GLU A 222 -7.96 5.91 17.08
CA GLU A 222 -8.23 5.71 15.65
C GLU A 222 -9.72 5.67 15.26
N ASP A 223 -10.61 6.10 16.16
CA ASP A 223 -12.01 6.37 15.82
C ASP A 223 -12.09 7.76 15.20
N TYR A 224 -11.81 7.82 13.91
CA TYR A 224 -11.72 9.08 13.17
C TYR A 224 -13.09 9.68 12.95
N HIS A 225 -13.29 10.91 13.46
CA HIS A 225 -14.48 11.71 13.25
C HIS A 225 -14.27 12.77 12.17
N LEU A 226 -15.35 13.17 11.50
CA LEU A 226 -15.36 14.23 10.51
C LEU A 226 -15.70 15.56 11.15
N PHE A 227 -14.90 16.57 10.86
CA PHE A 227 -15.08 17.96 11.28
C PHE A 227 -15.14 18.87 10.07
N ALA A 228 -15.74 20.06 10.24
CA ALA A 228 -15.74 21.10 9.22
C ALA A 228 -15.44 22.46 9.83
N VAL A 229 -14.91 23.38 9.02
CA VAL A 229 -14.57 24.77 9.40
C VAL A 229 -14.62 25.66 8.16
N ASP A 230 -15.05 26.90 8.32
CA ASP A 230 -15.04 27.87 7.23
C ASP A 230 -13.63 28.46 7.00
N VAL A 231 -13.39 29.00 5.80
CA VAL A 231 -12.09 29.60 5.39
C VAL A 231 -11.61 30.73 6.30
N ASP A 232 -12.49 31.33 7.08
CA ASP A 232 -12.16 32.34 8.06
C ASP A 232 -11.91 31.77 9.48
N GLY A 233 -11.96 30.44 9.64
CA GLY A 233 -11.80 29.74 10.91
C GLY A 233 -13.07 29.74 11.78
N SER A 234 -14.17 30.32 11.31
CA SER A 234 -15.47 30.28 11.99
C SER A 234 -16.24 28.98 11.73
N ASN A 235 -17.38 28.80 12.42
CA ASN A 235 -18.31 27.69 12.24
C ASN A 235 -17.64 26.30 12.29
N GLN A 236 -16.60 26.16 13.13
CA GLN A 236 -15.98 24.87 13.38
C GLN A 236 -17.00 23.93 14.07
N LYS A 237 -17.15 22.73 13.51
CA LYS A 237 -18.14 21.75 13.98
C LYS A 237 -17.66 20.33 13.77
N GLU A 238 -17.88 19.48 14.77
CA GLU A 238 -17.82 18.03 14.63
C GLU A 238 -19.12 17.57 13.93
N LEU A 239 -18.99 16.97 12.75
CA LEU A 239 -20.13 16.55 11.93
C LEU A 239 -20.61 15.14 12.28
N THR A 240 -19.73 14.30 12.86
CA THR A 240 -20.02 12.90 13.21
C THR A 240 -19.72 12.62 14.69
N PRO A 241 -20.45 13.22 15.62
CA PRO A 241 -20.20 13.11 17.07
C PRO A 241 -20.72 11.78 17.64
N TYR A 242 -20.28 10.65 17.07
CA TYR A 242 -20.71 9.30 17.47
C TYR A 242 -19.56 8.56 18.12
N GLU A 243 -19.66 8.22 19.39
CA GLU A 243 -18.63 7.52 20.15
C GLU A 243 -18.39 6.11 19.58
N GLY A 244 -17.11 5.73 19.42
CA GLY A 244 -16.70 4.43 18.86
C GLY A 244 -16.97 4.24 17.37
N VAL A 245 -17.29 5.32 16.65
CA VAL A 245 -17.60 5.27 15.21
C VAL A 245 -16.44 5.83 14.39
N LYS A 246 -16.05 5.09 13.37
CA LYS A 246 -15.05 5.51 12.37
C LYS A 246 -15.73 6.05 11.12
N VAL A 247 -15.14 7.10 10.54
CA VAL A 247 -15.61 7.73 9.31
C VAL A 247 -14.58 7.59 8.22
N ASN A 248 -15.03 7.23 7.01
CA ASN A 248 -14.25 7.37 5.78
C ASN A 248 -15.00 8.29 4.81
N ILE A 249 -14.27 9.12 4.07
CA ILE A 249 -14.83 9.95 3.00
C ILE A 249 -14.87 9.10 1.73
N LEU A 250 -16.05 8.95 1.12
CA LEU A 250 -16.23 8.17 -0.11
C LEU A 250 -16.25 9.05 -1.36
N ALA A 251 -17.04 10.13 -1.35
CA ALA A 251 -17.14 11.01 -2.50
C ALA A 251 -17.47 12.47 -2.12
N SER A 252 -16.90 13.41 -2.88
CA SER A 252 -17.31 14.81 -2.90
C SER A 252 -18.33 15.00 -4.01
N LEU A 253 -19.50 15.55 -3.68
CA LEU A 253 -20.55 15.84 -4.65
C LEU A 253 -20.32 17.23 -5.24
N LYS A 254 -19.64 17.30 -6.38
CA LYS A 254 -19.19 18.56 -6.98
C LYS A 254 -20.35 19.50 -7.39
N GLU A 255 -21.51 18.95 -7.72
CA GLU A 255 -22.73 19.71 -8.07
C GLU A 255 -23.60 20.01 -6.83
N ASP A 256 -23.46 19.25 -5.75
CA ASP A 256 -24.14 19.46 -4.47
C ASP A 256 -23.15 20.03 -3.44
N LYS A 257 -23.10 21.36 -3.35
CA LYS A 257 -22.12 22.08 -2.51
C LYS A 257 -22.35 21.93 -1.00
N ASP A 258 -23.50 21.37 -0.60
CA ASP A 258 -23.92 21.24 0.80
C ASP A 258 -23.74 19.82 1.36
N HIS A 259 -23.46 18.83 0.49
CA HIS A 259 -23.36 17.45 0.90
C HIS A 259 -22.12 16.75 0.38
N MET A 260 -21.78 15.63 1.02
CA MET A 260 -20.79 14.66 0.59
C MET A 260 -21.22 13.26 0.99
N ILE A 261 -20.53 12.24 0.47
CA ILE A 261 -20.79 10.85 0.83
C ILE A 261 -19.64 10.36 1.71
N ILE A 262 -20.00 9.79 2.85
CA ILE A 262 -19.10 9.16 3.81
C ILE A 262 -19.52 7.72 4.06
N SER A 263 -18.66 6.91 4.66
CA SER A 263 -19.06 5.66 5.28
C SER A 263 -18.75 5.66 6.77
N MET A 264 -19.59 4.98 7.54
CA MET A 264 -19.44 4.84 8.99
C MET A 264 -19.83 3.44 9.45
N ASN A 265 -19.13 2.95 10.48
CA ASN A 265 -19.49 1.70 11.18
C ASN A 265 -20.50 1.93 12.32
N LYS A 266 -21.41 2.90 12.14
CA LYS A 266 -22.33 3.39 13.17
C LYS A 266 -23.36 2.35 13.62
N ASN A 267 -23.91 1.57 12.67
CA ASN A 267 -24.93 0.56 12.96
C ASN A 267 -24.32 -0.76 13.45
N ASN A 268 -23.13 -1.09 12.95
CA ASN A 268 -22.39 -2.28 13.34
C ASN A 268 -20.87 -2.00 13.27
N PRO A 269 -20.12 -2.22 14.36
CA PRO A 269 -18.67 -1.93 14.41
C PRO A 269 -17.82 -2.67 13.36
N GLN A 270 -18.33 -3.76 12.78
CA GLN A 270 -17.58 -4.63 11.86
C GLN A 270 -17.75 -4.24 10.38
N VAL A 271 -18.72 -3.39 10.04
CA VAL A 271 -19.04 -3.02 8.65
C VAL A 271 -19.30 -1.53 8.54
N PHE A 272 -19.08 -0.99 7.35
CA PHE A 272 -19.26 0.43 7.06
C PHE A 272 -20.44 0.61 6.12
N ASP A 273 -21.42 1.40 6.54
CA ASP A 273 -22.55 1.82 5.73
C ASP A 273 -22.29 3.19 5.10
N PRO A 274 -22.76 3.46 3.88
CA PRO A 274 -22.63 4.75 3.23
C PRO A 274 -23.77 5.70 3.67
N TYR A 275 -23.39 6.95 3.90
CA TYR A 275 -24.31 8.04 4.28
C TYR A 275 -24.04 9.27 3.42
N LYS A 276 -25.11 9.96 3.01
CA LYS A 276 -25.05 11.35 2.56
C LYS A 276 -25.08 12.25 3.79
N ILE A 277 -24.08 13.11 3.95
CA ILE A 277 -23.97 14.02 5.09
C ILE A 277 -24.01 15.48 4.63
N ASN A 278 -24.78 16.31 5.32
CA ASN A 278 -24.74 17.75 5.14
C ASN A 278 -23.52 18.34 5.86
N ILE A 279 -22.64 19.03 5.14
CA ILE A 279 -21.35 19.54 5.64
C ILE A 279 -21.49 20.76 6.58
N VAL A 280 -22.70 21.31 6.75
CA VAL A 280 -22.98 22.42 7.65
C VAL A 280 -23.72 21.92 8.91
N SER A 281 -24.84 21.21 8.71
CA SER A 281 -25.67 20.73 9.82
C SER A 281 -25.17 19.44 10.46
N GLY A 282 -24.44 18.59 9.71
CA GLY A 282 -24.07 17.24 10.11
C GLY A 282 -25.24 16.25 10.05
N GLU A 283 -26.37 16.63 9.45
CA GLU A 283 -27.48 15.71 9.20
C GLU A 283 -27.04 14.62 8.22
N ILE A 284 -27.41 13.37 8.52
CA ILE A 284 -27.05 12.20 7.74
C ILE A 284 -28.28 11.50 7.19
N GLU A 285 -28.18 11.01 5.97
CA GLU A 285 -29.12 10.10 5.34
C GLU A 285 -28.39 8.80 5.00
N GLN A 286 -28.88 7.66 5.47
CA GLN A 286 -28.28 6.37 5.14
C GLN A 286 -28.67 5.95 3.72
N LEU A 287 -27.69 5.65 2.88
CA LEU A 287 -27.91 5.31 1.48
C LEU A 287 -28.03 3.79 1.24
N TYR A 288 -27.40 3.00 2.08
CA TYR A 288 -27.44 1.53 2.02
C TYR A 288 -27.11 0.93 3.38
N GLU A 289 -27.56 -0.29 3.65
CA GLU A 289 -27.26 -1.05 4.87
C GLU A 289 -26.48 -2.33 4.53
N ASN A 290 -25.28 -2.46 5.11
CA ASN A 290 -24.41 -3.62 4.94
C ASN A 290 -24.75 -4.67 6.00
N THR A 291 -25.72 -5.54 5.73
CA THR A 291 -26.26 -6.53 6.68
C THR A 291 -25.52 -7.86 6.73
N ASP A 292 -24.75 -8.20 5.69
CA ASP A 292 -24.02 -9.47 5.60
C ASP A 292 -22.60 -9.31 6.16
N ILE A 293 -22.45 -9.54 7.46
CA ILE A 293 -21.17 -9.42 8.17
C ILE A 293 -20.15 -10.47 7.71
N ALA A 294 -20.63 -11.65 7.30
CA ALA A 294 -19.75 -12.73 6.84
C ALA A 294 -19.12 -12.43 5.47
N ASN A 295 -19.81 -11.63 4.66
CA ASN A 295 -19.33 -11.19 3.34
C ASN A 295 -19.52 -9.65 3.25
N PRO A 296 -18.70 -8.85 3.95
CA PRO A 296 -18.93 -7.41 4.06
C PRO A 296 -18.68 -6.69 2.74
N ILE A 297 -19.40 -5.59 2.55
CA ILE A 297 -19.10 -4.67 1.45
C ILE A 297 -17.83 -3.90 1.79
N MET A 298 -16.87 -3.93 0.86
CA MET A 298 -15.55 -3.31 1.01
C MET A 298 -15.42 -2.00 0.21
N GLY A 299 -16.30 -1.76 -0.77
CA GLY A 299 -16.27 -0.56 -1.59
C GLY A 299 -17.64 -0.27 -2.21
N TYR A 300 -17.93 1.00 -2.41
CA TYR A 300 -19.17 1.50 -2.99
C TYR A 300 -18.88 2.37 -4.20
N GLU A 301 -19.66 2.22 -5.26
CA GLU A 301 -19.56 2.99 -6.50
C GLU A 301 -20.73 3.97 -6.62
N PHE A 302 -20.43 5.25 -6.54
CA PHE A 302 -21.40 6.33 -6.69
C PHE A 302 -21.22 7.05 -8.02
N ASP A 303 -22.34 7.46 -8.62
CA ASP A 303 -22.27 8.37 -9.77
C ASP A 303 -22.01 9.83 -9.32
N LYS A 304 -21.83 10.73 -10.29
CA LYS A 304 -21.57 12.17 -10.05
C LYS A 304 -22.65 12.89 -9.23
N ASP A 305 -23.87 12.35 -9.23
CA ASP A 305 -25.05 12.92 -8.54
C ASP A 305 -25.25 12.29 -7.14
N GLY A 306 -24.39 11.30 -6.79
CA GLY A 306 -24.39 10.63 -5.48
C GLY A 306 -25.33 9.44 -5.38
N ASN A 307 -25.83 8.92 -6.51
CA ASN A 307 -26.62 7.70 -6.51
C ASN A 307 -25.70 6.48 -6.43
N LEU A 308 -26.02 5.53 -5.55
CA LEU A 308 -25.30 4.28 -5.44
C LEU A 308 -25.58 3.41 -6.68
N ARG A 309 -24.54 3.11 -7.45
CA ARG A 309 -24.63 2.34 -8.70
C ARG A 309 -24.16 0.89 -8.53
N GLY A 310 -23.28 0.64 -7.58
CA GLY A 310 -22.77 -0.69 -7.34
C GLY A 310 -21.94 -0.77 -6.05
N PHE A 311 -21.52 -1.98 -5.73
CA PHE A 311 -20.61 -2.22 -4.61
C PHE A 311 -19.80 -3.50 -4.81
N ALA A 312 -18.63 -3.55 -4.20
CA ALA A 312 -17.78 -4.74 -4.11
C ALA A 312 -17.91 -5.37 -2.73
N ARG A 313 -18.20 -6.67 -2.67
CA ARG A 313 -18.35 -7.46 -1.45
C ARG A 313 -17.23 -8.48 -1.34
N LEU A 314 -16.63 -8.63 -0.16
CA LEU A 314 -15.69 -9.70 0.12
C LEU A 314 -16.46 -11.04 0.21
N LYS A 315 -16.00 -12.04 -0.53
CA LYS A 315 -16.58 -13.39 -0.55
C LYS A 315 -15.57 -14.41 -0.03
N ASP A 316 -16.01 -15.23 0.93
CA ASP A 316 -15.20 -16.30 1.52
C ASP A 316 -13.81 -15.82 2.02
N GLY A 317 -13.73 -14.55 2.43
CA GLY A 317 -12.52 -13.92 2.97
C GLY A 317 -11.42 -13.59 1.96
N ILE A 318 -11.54 -13.97 0.68
CA ILE A 318 -10.49 -13.83 -0.33
C ILE A 318 -10.95 -13.36 -1.71
N ASN A 319 -12.14 -13.77 -2.16
CA ASN A 319 -12.67 -13.38 -3.46
C ASN A 319 -13.47 -12.08 -3.36
N SER A 320 -13.69 -11.38 -4.48
CA SER A 320 -14.54 -10.21 -4.54
C SER A 320 -15.72 -10.45 -5.46
N GLU A 321 -16.92 -10.09 -5.01
CA GLU A 321 -18.15 -10.09 -5.80
C GLU A 321 -18.57 -8.65 -6.07
N PHE A 322 -18.63 -8.25 -7.33
CA PHE A 322 -19.10 -6.94 -7.74
C PHE A 322 -20.58 -7.00 -8.12
N TYR A 323 -21.39 -6.19 -7.42
CA TYR A 323 -22.82 -6.03 -7.65
C TYR A 323 -23.08 -4.70 -8.34
N TYR A 324 -23.94 -4.71 -9.35
CA TYR A 324 -24.31 -3.52 -10.12
C TYR A 324 -25.82 -3.39 -10.29
N ALA A 325 -26.34 -2.16 -10.20
CA ALA A 325 -27.74 -1.85 -10.40
C ALA A 325 -27.96 -1.26 -11.80
N VAL A 326 -28.62 -2.02 -12.68
CA VAL A 326 -29.09 -1.50 -13.98
C VAL A 326 -30.32 -0.62 -13.76
N GLU A 327 -31.23 -1.05 -12.88
CA GLU A 327 -32.34 -0.23 -12.37
C GLU A 327 -32.02 0.15 -10.93
N GLU A 328 -32.37 1.37 -10.54
CA GLU A 328 -32.09 1.90 -9.21
C GLU A 328 -32.55 0.95 -8.09
N GLY A 329 -31.65 0.60 -7.20
CA GLY A 329 -31.90 -0.27 -6.05
C GLY A 329 -31.93 -1.79 -6.36
N ASP A 330 -31.90 -2.22 -7.64
CA ASP A 330 -31.88 -3.65 -8.04
C ASP A 330 -30.44 -4.12 -8.29
N TYR A 331 -29.69 -4.35 -7.20
CA TYR A 331 -28.29 -4.80 -7.27
C TYR A 331 -28.18 -6.28 -7.56
N LYS A 332 -27.58 -6.63 -8.69
CA LYS A 332 -27.34 -8.01 -9.11
C LYS A 332 -25.84 -8.29 -9.18
N LEU A 333 -25.47 -9.52 -8.83
CA LEU A 333 -24.11 -9.99 -9.03
C LEU A 333 -23.75 -9.89 -10.52
N MET A 334 -22.79 -9.06 -10.83
CA MET A 334 -22.28 -8.85 -12.18
C MET A 334 -21.03 -9.73 -12.40
N LYS A 335 -20.10 -9.71 -11.44
CA LYS A 335 -18.80 -10.34 -11.60
C LYS A 335 -18.24 -10.88 -10.28
N THR A 336 -17.57 -12.03 -10.35
CA THR A 336 -16.73 -12.55 -9.26
C THR A 336 -15.28 -12.53 -9.72
N THR A 337 -14.39 -11.99 -8.91
CA THR A 337 -12.95 -11.92 -9.14
C THR A 337 -12.21 -12.65 -8.04
N LYS A 338 -11.05 -13.21 -8.35
CA LYS A 338 -10.14 -13.80 -7.37
C LYS A 338 -9.31 -12.71 -6.70
N TRP A 339 -8.55 -13.09 -5.68
CA TRP A 339 -7.70 -12.16 -4.92
C TRP A 339 -6.61 -11.47 -5.76
N ASP A 340 -6.15 -12.10 -6.84
CA ASP A 340 -5.13 -11.61 -7.77
C ASP A 340 -5.72 -10.91 -9.02
N ASP A 341 -7.04 -10.97 -9.18
CA ASP A 341 -7.74 -10.28 -10.26
C ASP A 341 -8.05 -8.83 -9.88
N THR A 342 -7.91 -7.93 -10.83
CA THR A 342 -8.32 -6.52 -10.72
C THR A 342 -9.51 -6.25 -11.61
N PHE A 343 -10.56 -5.69 -11.03
CA PHE A 343 -11.69 -5.09 -11.74
C PHE A 343 -12.17 -3.88 -10.92
N SER A 344 -11.92 -2.66 -11.41
CA SER A 344 -12.29 -1.44 -10.71
C SER A 344 -12.80 -0.38 -11.69
N ILE A 345 -13.87 0.32 -11.31
CA ILE A 345 -14.39 1.45 -12.06
C ILE A 345 -13.54 2.68 -11.77
N ILE A 346 -12.98 3.30 -12.81
CA ILE A 346 -12.27 4.58 -12.70
C ILE A 346 -13.27 5.72 -12.66
N SER A 347 -14.27 5.69 -13.56
CA SER A 347 -15.35 6.66 -13.68
C SER A 347 -16.44 6.12 -14.57
N PHE A 348 -17.68 6.50 -14.32
CA PHE A 348 -18.73 6.38 -15.33
C PHE A 348 -18.42 7.31 -16.52
N ASN A 349 -18.81 6.90 -17.72
CA ASN A 349 -18.59 7.69 -18.92
C ASN A 349 -19.78 8.64 -19.18
N TYR A 350 -19.71 9.83 -18.63
CA TYR A 350 -20.75 10.85 -18.80
C TYR A 350 -20.71 11.56 -20.14
N ALA A 351 -19.76 11.23 -21.02
CA ALA A 351 -19.70 11.78 -22.38
C ALA A 351 -20.60 11.03 -23.37
N THR A 352 -21.16 9.87 -22.99
CA THR A 352 -22.13 9.08 -23.79
C THR A 352 -23.55 9.22 -23.24
N GLU A 353 -24.52 8.79 -24.01
CA GLU A 353 -25.93 8.76 -23.59
C GLU A 353 -26.27 7.51 -22.77
N ASP A 354 -25.44 6.46 -22.83
CA ASP A 354 -25.63 5.24 -22.06
C ASP A 354 -25.07 5.41 -20.62
N PRO A 355 -25.94 5.41 -19.59
CA PRO A 355 -25.51 5.63 -18.20
C PRO A 355 -24.75 4.43 -17.60
N HIS A 356 -24.61 3.33 -18.35
CA HIS A 356 -23.93 2.10 -17.91
C HIS A 356 -22.52 1.98 -18.49
N ASP A 357 -22.12 2.88 -19.39
CA ASP A 357 -20.76 2.94 -19.88
C ASP A 357 -19.80 3.45 -18.79
N ALA A 358 -18.66 2.79 -18.63
CA ALA A 358 -17.65 3.16 -17.64
C ALA A 358 -16.23 2.95 -18.16
N TYR A 359 -15.30 3.72 -17.65
CA TYR A 359 -13.87 3.46 -17.75
C TYR A 359 -13.49 2.49 -16.64
N VAL A 360 -12.93 1.35 -17.00
CA VAL A 360 -12.58 0.26 -16.07
C VAL A 360 -11.10 -0.08 -16.21
N VAL A 361 -10.42 -0.29 -15.09
CA VAL A 361 -9.11 -0.93 -15.04
C VAL A 361 -9.28 -2.40 -14.68
N SER A 362 -8.66 -3.30 -15.46
CA SER A 362 -8.80 -4.75 -15.26
C SER A 362 -7.62 -5.52 -15.84
N ASN A 363 -7.29 -6.67 -15.21
CA ASN A 363 -6.36 -7.69 -15.71
C ASN A 363 -7.03 -9.05 -15.97
N LEU A 364 -8.36 -9.12 -16.00
CA LEU A 364 -9.10 -10.39 -16.11
C LEU A 364 -8.74 -11.20 -17.37
N ASP A 365 -8.35 -10.55 -18.46
CA ASP A 365 -7.98 -11.17 -19.74
C ASP A 365 -6.51 -10.94 -20.11
N SER A 366 -5.67 -10.48 -19.16
CA SER A 366 -4.27 -10.12 -19.41
C SER A 366 -3.41 -10.29 -18.17
N ASP A 367 -2.08 -10.41 -18.36
CA ASP A 367 -1.11 -10.43 -17.26
C ASP A 367 -1.00 -9.08 -16.53
N LYS A 368 -1.18 -7.99 -17.28
CA LYS A 368 -1.10 -6.63 -16.77
C LYS A 368 -2.48 -5.98 -16.69
N THR A 369 -2.65 -5.02 -15.77
CA THR A 369 -3.84 -4.18 -15.77
C THR A 369 -3.88 -3.31 -17.02
N GLU A 370 -5.05 -3.22 -17.62
CA GLU A 370 -5.34 -2.47 -18.83
C GLU A 370 -6.58 -1.60 -18.62
N ILE A 371 -6.79 -0.57 -19.44
CA ILE A 371 -7.96 0.28 -19.36
C ILE A 371 -8.92 0.00 -20.50
N TYR A 372 -10.18 -0.17 -20.13
CA TYR A 372 -11.28 -0.48 -21.03
C TYR A 372 -12.41 0.55 -20.93
N LEU A 373 -13.08 0.77 -22.04
CA LEU A 373 -14.47 1.23 -22.02
C LEU A 373 -15.36 -0.01 -21.88
N TYR A 374 -16.24 -0.01 -20.90
CA TYR A 374 -17.00 -1.18 -20.46
C TYR A 374 -18.50 -0.86 -20.33
N ASP A 375 -19.36 -1.76 -20.79
CA ASP A 375 -20.81 -1.72 -20.59
C ASP A 375 -21.12 -2.56 -19.33
N LEU A 376 -21.42 -1.88 -18.22
CA LEU A 376 -21.68 -2.51 -16.93
C LEU A 376 -23.02 -3.26 -16.89
N ALA A 377 -24.02 -2.81 -17.67
CA ALA A 377 -25.33 -3.48 -17.73
C ALA A 377 -25.25 -4.84 -18.44
N LYS A 378 -24.34 -4.98 -19.40
CA LYS A 378 -24.17 -6.22 -20.20
C LYS A 378 -22.97 -7.05 -19.77
N ASP A 379 -22.20 -6.58 -18.77
CA ASP A 379 -20.93 -7.18 -18.32
C ASP A 379 -19.97 -7.43 -19.51
N LYS A 380 -19.70 -6.38 -20.30
CA LYS A 380 -18.99 -6.54 -21.57
C LYS A 380 -18.02 -5.41 -21.86
N VAL A 381 -16.82 -5.79 -22.31
CA VAL A 381 -15.87 -4.84 -22.91
C VAL A 381 -16.45 -4.25 -24.21
N ILE A 382 -16.55 -2.93 -24.28
CA ILE A 382 -16.87 -2.19 -25.51
C ILE A 382 -15.59 -2.02 -26.33
N LYS A 383 -14.50 -1.57 -25.66
CA LYS A 383 -13.23 -1.29 -26.32
C LYS A 383 -12.07 -1.28 -25.33
N LYS A 384 -10.93 -1.90 -25.70
CA LYS A 384 -9.65 -1.67 -25.04
C LYS A 384 -9.14 -0.27 -25.41
N LEU A 385 -8.82 0.55 -24.42
CA LEU A 385 -8.40 1.94 -24.60
C LEU A 385 -6.88 2.09 -24.50
N PHE A 386 -6.27 1.42 -23.52
CA PHE A 386 -4.84 1.50 -23.28
C PHE A 386 -4.32 0.26 -22.56
N SER A 387 -3.11 -0.16 -22.93
CA SER A 387 -2.32 -1.22 -22.30
C SER A 387 -0.84 -0.90 -22.41
N ASN A 388 -0.03 -1.52 -21.55
CA ASN A 388 1.44 -1.51 -21.64
C ASN A 388 1.94 -2.94 -21.52
N ASP A 389 2.95 -3.31 -22.32
CA ASP A 389 3.44 -4.69 -22.37
C ASP A 389 4.31 -5.05 -21.16
N ASP A 390 4.97 -4.06 -20.53
CA ASP A 390 5.92 -4.26 -19.45
C ASP A 390 5.35 -3.90 -18.06
N TYR A 391 4.35 -3.00 -17.98
CA TYR A 391 3.88 -2.41 -16.73
C TYR A 391 2.36 -2.39 -16.62
N ASP A 392 1.87 -2.49 -15.38
CA ASP A 392 0.46 -2.27 -15.06
C ASP A 392 0.04 -0.82 -15.36
N VAL A 393 -1.12 -0.66 -16.00
CA VAL A 393 -1.70 0.67 -16.20
C VAL A 393 -2.42 1.09 -14.93
N SER A 394 -2.05 2.23 -14.36
CA SER A 394 -2.54 2.66 -13.05
C SER A 394 -3.82 3.48 -13.09
N GLY A 395 -4.15 4.15 -14.22
CA GLY A 395 -5.35 4.96 -14.25
C GLY A 395 -5.56 5.80 -15.50
N ALA A 396 -6.69 6.51 -15.48
CA ALA A 396 -7.07 7.50 -16.48
C ALA A 396 -7.57 8.77 -15.79
N SER A 397 -7.34 9.92 -16.40
CA SER A 397 -7.85 11.20 -15.93
C SER A 397 -8.84 11.79 -16.91
N LEU A 398 -9.95 12.32 -16.40
CA LEU A 398 -11.00 12.94 -17.16
C LEU A 398 -11.23 14.39 -16.73
N SER A 399 -11.63 15.23 -17.68
CA SER A 399 -11.97 16.62 -17.42
C SER A 399 -13.48 16.80 -17.30
N ARG A 400 -13.98 17.04 -16.08
CA ARG A 400 -15.38 17.39 -15.86
C ARG A 400 -15.77 18.68 -16.59
N LYS A 401 -14.88 19.67 -16.58
CA LYS A 401 -15.06 20.96 -17.26
C LYS A 401 -15.29 20.81 -18.76
N ARG A 402 -14.63 19.86 -19.40
CA ARG A 402 -14.73 19.59 -20.83
C ARG A 402 -15.61 18.36 -21.13
N ASN A 403 -16.76 18.27 -20.45
CA ASN A 403 -17.75 17.20 -20.64
C ASN A 403 -17.14 15.80 -20.50
N TRP A 404 -16.34 15.58 -19.44
CA TRP A 404 -15.71 14.29 -19.13
C TRP A 404 -14.78 13.78 -20.23
N GLU A 405 -14.15 14.71 -20.98
CA GLU A 405 -13.12 14.39 -21.96
C GLU A 405 -11.98 13.63 -21.30
N LEU A 406 -11.55 12.52 -21.89
CA LEU A 406 -10.42 11.72 -21.43
C LEU A 406 -9.12 12.47 -21.72
N ASP A 407 -8.42 12.91 -20.68
CA ASP A 407 -7.19 13.71 -20.77
C ASP A 407 -5.94 12.86 -20.99
N TYR A 408 -5.74 11.82 -20.16
CA TYR A 408 -4.56 10.99 -20.25
C TYR A 408 -4.77 9.63 -19.58
N PHE A 409 -3.91 8.68 -19.93
CA PHE A 409 -3.66 7.46 -19.18
C PHE A 409 -2.35 7.59 -18.39
N SER A 410 -2.21 6.81 -17.33
CA SER A 410 -0.97 6.76 -16.53
C SER A 410 -0.57 5.33 -16.20
N TYR A 411 0.74 5.12 -16.08
CA TYR A 411 1.33 3.89 -15.57
C TYR A 411 2.64 4.19 -14.86
N GLU A 412 3.01 3.33 -13.94
CA GLU A 412 4.27 3.41 -13.22
C GLU A 412 5.25 2.41 -13.81
N GLY A 413 6.26 2.93 -14.51
CA GLY A 413 7.37 2.18 -15.08
C GLY A 413 8.65 2.48 -14.32
N GLU A 414 9.75 2.72 -15.04
CA GLU A 414 10.97 3.26 -14.43
C GLU A 414 10.73 4.62 -13.78
N LYS A 415 9.75 5.36 -14.28
CA LYS A 415 9.19 6.59 -13.73
C LYS A 415 7.68 6.54 -13.88
N TYR A 416 6.99 7.45 -13.22
CA TYR A 416 5.57 7.67 -13.49
C TYR A 416 5.38 8.26 -14.88
N ASN A 417 4.58 7.62 -15.71
CA ASN A 417 4.37 7.99 -17.09
C ASN A 417 2.96 8.48 -17.33
N ILE A 418 2.85 9.58 -18.04
CA ILE A 418 1.59 10.15 -18.51
C ILE A 418 1.52 10.01 -20.03
N VAL A 419 0.44 9.44 -20.55
CA VAL A 419 0.17 9.29 -21.97
C VAL A 419 -1.01 10.21 -22.36
N PRO A 420 -0.74 11.42 -22.87
CA PRO A 420 -1.76 12.40 -23.18
C PRO A 420 -2.69 11.96 -24.30
N VAL A 421 -4.01 12.11 -24.09
CA VAL A 421 -5.07 11.71 -25.03
C VAL A 421 -5.77 12.92 -25.64
N SER A 422 -6.38 13.82 -24.80
CA SER A 422 -7.08 14.99 -25.29
C SER A 422 -6.14 16.00 -25.96
N ASN A 423 -6.68 16.77 -26.90
CA ASN A 423 -5.90 17.85 -27.53
C ASN A 423 -5.52 18.95 -26.55
N TYR A 424 -6.37 19.20 -25.57
CA TYR A 424 -6.08 20.16 -24.51
C TYR A 424 -4.89 19.67 -23.68
N TYR A 425 -4.97 18.45 -23.16
CA TYR A 425 -3.94 17.92 -22.28
C TYR A 425 -2.60 17.71 -23.00
N LYS A 426 -2.61 17.33 -24.29
CA LYS A 426 -1.37 17.28 -25.11
C LYS A 426 -0.64 18.62 -25.17
N LYS A 427 -1.40 19.72 -25.30
CA LYS A 427 -0.80 21.08 -25.31
C LYS A 427 -0.28 21.45 -23.93
N LEU A 428 -1.06 21.22 -22.88
CA LEU A 428 -0.67 21.48 -21.50
C LEU A 428 0.58 20.68 -21.13
N HIS A 429 0.58 19.39 -21.37
CA HIS A 429 1.72 18.51 -21.06
C HIS A 429 3.00 18.96 -21.79
N LYS A 430 2.88 19.30 -23.10
CA LYS A 430 4.01 19.84 -23.87
C LYS A 430 4.52 21.18 -23.33
N ARG A 431 3.61 22.06 -22.84
CA ARG A 431 3.98 23.34 -22.21
C ARG A 431 4.78 23.09 -20.93
N LEU A 432 4.32 22.16 -20.08
CA LEU A 432 4.98 21.82 -18.83
C LEU A 432 6.32 21.11 -19.06
N GLN A 433 6.41 20.19 -20.04
CA GLN A 433 7.69 19.56 -20.42
C GLN A 433 8.74 20.58 -20.88
N LYS A 434 8.30 21.66 -21.54
CA LYS A 434 9.22 22.74 -21.96
C LYS A 434 9.73 23.52 -20.75
N GLU A 435 8.92 23.71 -19.72
CA GLU A 435 9.32 24.40 -18.48
C GLU A 435 10.22 23.54 -17.61
N PHE A 436 9.91 22.25 -17.51
CA PHE A 436 10.57 21.30 -16.61
C PHE A 436 11.24 20.13 -17.39
N PRO A 437 12.21 20.42 -18.29
CA PRO A 437 12.74 19.41 -19.23
C PRO A 437 13.55 18.29 -18.56
N LYS A 438 13.99 18.48 -17.31
CA LYS A 438 14.81 17.53 -16.56
C LYS A 438 14.09 16.94 -15.34
N TYR A 439 12.82 17.31 -15.13
CA TYR A 439 12.07 16.95 -13.95
C TYR A 439 10.83 16.13 -14.32
N ASP A 440 10.42 15.31 -13.40
CA ASP A 440 9.09 14.74 -13.38
C ASP A 440 8.11 15.77 -12.79
N PHE A 441 6.93 15.88 -13.35
CA PHE A 441 5.91 16.82 -12.88
C PHE A 441 4.52 16.18 -12.87
N TYR A 442 3.75 16.57 -11.89
CA TYR A 442 2.39 16.05 -11.66
C TYR A 442 1.43 17.21 -11.46
N LEU A 443 0.21 17.08 -11.98
CA LEU A 443 -0.90 17.95 -11.63
C LEU A 443 -1.44 17.48 -10.27
N SER A 444 -0.96 18.09 -9.18
CA SER A 444 -1.34 17.68 -7.82
C SER A 444 -2.74 18.14 -7.43
N ASP A 445 -3.21 19.26 -8.02
CA ASP A 445 -4.56 19.77 -7.85
C ASP A 445 -4.95 20.72 -8.99
N LYS A 446 -6.25 21.01 -9.13
CA LYS A 446 -6.79 21.97 -10.08
C LYS A 446 -8.11 22.57 -9.61
N THR A 447 -8.43 23.77 -10.09
CA THR A 447 -9.75 24.38 -9.90
C THR A 447 -10.83 23.66 -10.73
N ASP A 448 -12.09 23.78 -10.32
CA ASP A 448 -13.23 23.13 -11.00
C ASP A 448 -13.39 23.61 -12.45
N ASP A 449 -12.99 24.85 -12.74
CA ASP A 449 -13.00 25.44 -14.09
C ASP A 449 -11.69 25.21 -14.86
N GLU A 450 -10.71 24.53 -14.25
CA GLU A 450 -9.38 24.25 -14.81
C GLU A 450 -8.62 25.51 -15.25
N SER A 451 -8.90 26.66 -14.62
CA SER A 451 -8.18 27.91 -14.86
C SER A 451 -6.84 27.96 -14.14
N GLN A 452 -6.69 27.22 -13.04
CA GLN A 452 -5.47 27.15 -12.24
C GLN A 452 -5.13 25.70 -11.91
N TYR A 453 -3.84 25.39 -11.94
CA TYR A 453 -3.28 24.10 -11.55
C TYR A 453 -2.24 24.25 -10.47
N LEU A 454 -2.18 23.28 -9.59
CA LEU A 454 -1.07 23.07 -8.67
C LEU A 454 -0.17 21.97 -9.24
N LEU A 455 1.11 22.31 -9.41
CA LEU A 455 2.10 21.38 -9.95
C LEU A 455 3.02 20.92 -8.83
N TYR A 456 3.31 19.64 -8.78
CA TYR A 456 4.38 19.08 -7.99
C TYR A 456 5.50 18.64 -8.94
N VAL A 457 6.70 19.19 -8.75
CA VAL A 457 7.87 18.96 -9.60
C VAL A 457 8.96 18.31 -8.76
N THR A 458 9.52 17.19 -9.24
CA THR A 458 10.51 16.41 -8.51
C THR A 458 11.51 15.74 -9.46
N SER A 459 12.56 15.16 -8.92
CA SER A 459 13.47 14.25 -9.63
C SER A 459 14.19 13.35 -8.62
N ASP A 460 15.04 12.47 -9.09
CA ASP A 460 15.98 11.69 -8.27
C ASP A 460 16.93 12.55 -7.42
N LYS A 461 17.18 13.80 -7.83
CA LYS A 461 18.04 14.77 -7.15
C LYS A 461 17.27 15.89 -6.43
N LEU A 462 15.98 16.04 -6.71
CA LEU A 462 15.11 17.07 -6.13
C LEU A 462 13.98 16.44 -5.34
N TYR A 463 13.95 16.65 -4.03
CA TYR A 463 12.89 16.12 -3.18
C TYR A 463 11.48 16.53 -3.65
N GLY A 464 11.30 17.82 -3.98
CA GLY A 464 10.09 18.33 -4.59
C GLY A 464 9.85 19.82 -4.40
N ARG A 465 9.18 20.42 -5.38
CA ARG A 465 8.73 21.81 -5.38
C ARG A 465 7.29 21.90 -5.83
N TYR A 466 6.53 22.79 -5.19
CA TYR A 466 5.19 23.15 -5.62
C TYR A 466 5.20 24.43 -6.42
N TYR A 467 4.46 24.42 -7.53
CA TYR A 467 4.24 25.58 -8.39
C TYR A 467 2.76 25.79 -8.62
N SER A 468 2.32 27.03 -8.78
CA SER A 468 1.02 27.35 -9.39
C SER A 468 1.19 27.59 -10.88
N TYR A 469 0.21 27.18 -11.65
CA TYR A 469 0.10 27.51 -13.07
C TYR A 469 -1.25 28.15 -13.35
N ASP A 470 -1.25 29.39 -13.83
CA ASP A 470 -2.41 30.12 -14.30
C ASP A 470 -2.51 29.98 -15.82
N VAL A 471 -3.61 29.41 -16.29
CA VAL A 471 -3.78 29.07 -17.71
C VAL A 471 -3.98 30.32 -18.58
N ALA A 472 -4.65 31.35 -18.05
CA ALA A 472 -4.99 32.55 -18.83
C ALA A 472 -3.76 33.42 -19.10
N SER A 473 -2.88 33.56 -18.13
CA SER A 473 -1.64 34.32 -18.24
C SER A 473 -0.44 33.49 -18.72
N ASP A 474 -0.55 32.18 -18.79
CA ASP A 474 0.53 31.20 -19.01
C ASP A 474 1.70 31.36 -17.98
N GLU A 475 1.37 31.79 -16.78
CA GLU A 475 2.37 32.07 -15.72
C GLU A 475 2.54 30.87 -14.79
N ILE A 476 3.80 30.45 -14.58
CA ILE A 476 4.18 29.43 -13.60
C ILE A 476 4.99 30.11 -12.49
N LYS A 477 4.55 29.94 -11.24
CA LYS A 477 5.22 30.52 -10.05
C LYS A 477 5.60 29.45 -9.07
N LEU A 478 6.87 29.48 -8.60
CA LEU A 478 7.28 28.69 -7.45
C LEU A 478 6.51 29.13 -6.20
N LEU A 479 5.85 28.20 -5.54
CA LEU A 479 5.16 28.41 -4.28
C LEU A 479 6.01 27.99 -3.09
N PHE A 480 6.61 26.80 -3.18
CA PHE A 480 7.34 26.22 -2.07
C PHE A 480 8.38 25.19 -2.53
N ASP A 481 9.57 25.25 -1.93
CA ASP A 481 10.61 24.21 -2.03
C ASP A 481 10.54 23.39 -0.74
N LEU A 482 10.32 22.07 -0.87
CA LEU A 482 10.06 21.20 0.27
C LEU A 482 11.31 20.96 1.13
N MET A 483 12.49 20.89 0.51
CA MET A 483 13.76 20.56 1.18
C MET A 483 14.88 21.49 0.70
N PRO A 484 14.77 22.82 0.95
CA PRO A 484 15.70 23.79 0.40
C PRO A 484 17.15 23.66 0.90
N GLN A 485 17.36 22.92 2.00
CA GLN A 485 18.69 22.60 2.53
C GLN A 485 19.44 21.58 1.68
N LEU A 486 18.74 20.66 0.98
CA LEU A 486 19.35 19.67 0.09
C LEU A 486 19.52 20.28 -1.31
N LYS A 487 20.75 20.34 -1.81
CA LYS A 487 21.05 20.94 -3.13
C LYS A 487 21.14 19.85 -4.19
N GLU A 488 20.50 20.07 -5.33
CA GLU A 488 20.46 19.12 -6.46
C GLU A 488 21.85 18.75 -6.97
N GLU A 489 22.78 19.73 -6.98
CA GLU A 489 24.17 19.52 -7.39
C GLU A 489 24.97 18.59 -6.48
N ASP A 490 24.50 18.32 -5.28
CA ASP A 490 25.15 17.44 -4.31
C ASP A 490 24.54 16.04 -4.28
N MET A 491 23.46 15.80 -5.04
CA MET A 491 22.77 14.52 -5.05
C MET A 491 23.23 13.66 -6.22
N ALA A 492 23.47 12.38 -5.97
CA ALA A 492 23.83 11.42 -7.01
C ALA A 492 22.61 11.03 -7.85
N GLU A 493 22.86 10.76 -9.14
CA GLU A 493 21.82 10.31 -10.07
C GLU A 493 21.38 8.87 -9.76
N MET A 494 20.07 8.63 -9.72
CA MET A 494 19.49 7.30 -9.62
C MET A 494 19.17 6.78 -11.02
N ARG A 495 19.83 5.71 -11.44
CA ARG A 495 19.71 5.13 -12.78
C ARG A 495 18.89 3.85 -12.76
N PRO A 496 17.87 3.72 -13.64
CA PRO A 496 17.17 2.46 -13.78
C PRO A 496 18.09 1.41 -14.37
N ILE A 497 17.99 0.18 -13.86
CA ILE A 497 18.69 -0.99 -14.34
C ILE A 497 17.72 -2.15 -14.54
N SER A 498 18.06 -3.09 -15.40
CA SER A 498 17.36 -4.36 -15.47
C SER A 498 18.33 -5.51 -15.72
N PHE A 499 17.99 -6.68 -15.18
CA PHE A 499 18.76 -7.91 -15.39
C PHE A 499 17.81 -9.11 -15.40
N MET A 500 18.30 -10.22 -15.94
CA MET A 500 17.54 -11.47 -15.93
C MET A 500 17.89 -12.28 -14.68
N SER A 501 16.87 -12.72 -13.95
CA SER A 501 17.03 -13.68 -12.86
C SER A 501 17.40 -15.08 -13.40
N ARG A 502 17.76 -16.01 -12.49
CA ARG A 502 18.18 -17.37 -12.89
C ARG A 502 17.08 -18.17 -13.58
N ASP A 503 15.82 -17.89 -13.25
CA ASP A 503 14.61 -18.50 -13.83
C ASP A 503 14.08 -17.77 -15.06
N GLY A 504 14.83 -16.75 -15.55
CA GLY A 504 14.49 -16.03 -16.77
C GLY A 504 13.49 -14.89 -16.60
N VAL A 505 13.17 -14.50 -15.36
CA VAL A 505 12.32 -13.32 -15.10
C VAL A 505 13.15 -12.05 -15.21
N LYS A 506 12.66 -11.05 -15.93
CA LYS A 506 13.29 -9.72 -16.00
C LYS A 506 13.02 -8.96 -14.72
N ILE A 507 14.08 -8.62 -14.00
CA ILE A 507 14.04 -7.85 -12.77
C ILE A 507 14.38 -6.40 -13.07
N HIS A 508 13.56 -5.48 -12.60
CA HIS A 508 13.80 -4.04 -12.66
C HIS A 508 14.30 -3.54 -11.32
N GLY A 509 15.18 -2.56 -11.33
CA GLY A 509 15.73 -1.95 -10.13
C GLY A 509 16.35 -0.60 -10.43
N TYR A 510 16.95 0.00 -9.42
CA TYR A 510 17.65 1.27 -9.52
C TYR A 510 19.00 1.16 -8.86
N ILE A 511 19.96 1.88 -9.39
CA ILE A 511 21.29 2.03 -8.81
C ILE A 511 21.62 3.52 -8.62
N THR A 512 22.08 3.86 -7.43
CA THR A 512 22.63 5.18 -7.13
C THR A 512 24.09 4.99 -6.72
N LEU A 513 25.00 5.59 -7.45
CA LEU A 513 26.44 5.50 -7.19
C LEU A 513 26.95 6.86 -6.71
N PRO A 514 27.87 6.90 -5.73
CA PRO A 514 28.57 8.13 -5.39
C PRO A 514 29.24 8.74 -6.63
N GLU A 515 29.36 10.08 -6.70
CA GLU A 515 29.97 10.75 -7.85
C GLU A 515 31.45 10.37 -8.05
N GLU A 516 32.10 9.90 -7.00
CA GLU A 516 33.51 9.49 -7.00
C GLU A 516 33.71 7.97 -7.18
N ALA A 517 32.63 7.21 -7.46
CA ALA A 517 32.68 5.74 -7.59
C ALA A 517 33.01 5.28 -9.02
#